data_9e7cbdada30617fc2073c07b9fe508c7
#
_entry.id   9e7cbdada30617fc2073c07b9fe508c7
#
_cell.length_a   1.000
_cell.length_b   1.000
_cell.length_c   1.000
_cell.angle_alpha   90.00
_cell.angle_beta   90.00
_cell.angle_gamma   90.00
#
_symmetry.space_group_name_H-M   'P 1'
#
loop_
_entity.id
_entity.type
_entity.pdbx_description
1 polymer ?
#
loop_
_entity_poly.entity_id
_entity_poly.type
_entity_poly.pdbx_seq_one_letter_code
_entity_poly.pdbx_strand_id
1 'polypeptide(L)'
;MPSLKDLRNRIASVKATQKITKAMQMVAAAKLRRAQSAAEAARPYAERMESVLANLAGGIGEGGGPALLSGSGKDETHLLVVCT
;
A
#
# COMPACT_ATOMS: atom_id res chain seq x y z
N MET A 1 -7.84 -24.96 42.21
CA MET A 1 -9.09 -24.33 41.79
C MET A 1 -8.93 -22.82 41.70
N PRO A 2 -9.37 -22.23 40.60
CA PRO A 2 -9.35 -20.77 40.53
C PRO A 2 -10.31 -20.18 41.53
N SER A 3 -9.82 -19.25 42.34
CA SER A 3 -10.63 -18.53 43.31
C SER A 3 -11.40 -17.40 42.62
N LEU A 4 -12.35 -16.78 43.35
CA LEU A 4 -13.05 -15.61 42.85
C LEU A 4 -12.08 -14.48 42.49
N LYS A 5 -11.01 -14.36 43.27
CA LYS A 5 -9.96 -13.36 42.99
C LYS A 5 -9.28 -13.62 41.67
N ASP A 6 -8.96 -14.88 41.37
CA ASP A 6 -8.33 -15.26 40.09
C ASP A 6 -9.25 -14.96 38.91
N LEU A 7 -10.55 -15.23 39.05
CA LEU A 7 -11.54 -14.94 38.02
C LEU A 7 -11.66 -13.43 37.78
N ARG A 8 -11.65 -12.64 38.87
CA ARG A 8 -11.67 -11.18 38.76
C ARG A 8 -10.44 -10.66 38.02
N ASN A 9 -9.27 -11.21 38.33
CA ASN A 9 -8.02 -10.84 37.69
C ASN A 9 -8.07 -11.18 36.20
N ARG A 10 -8.62 -12.34 35.85
CA ARG A 10 -8.80 -12.75 34.44
C ARG A 10 -9.74 -11.81 33.70
N ILE A 11 -10.85 -11.44 34.33
CA ILE A 11 -11.81 -10.48 33.72
C ILE A 11 -11.14 -9.13 33.50
N ALA A 12 -10.39 -8.64 34.48
CA ALA A 12 -9.68 -7.36 34.35
C ALA A 12 -8.64 -7.42 33.22
N SER A 13 -7.91 -8.52 33.12
CA SER A 13 -6.92 -8.72 32.07
C SER A 13 -7.56 -8.76 30.68
N VAL A 14 -8.67 -9.48 30.54
CA VAL A 14 -9.40 -9.56 29.27
C VAL A 14 -9.97 -8.20 28.88
N LYS A 15 -10.50 -7.44 29.83
CA LYS A 15 -11.00 -6.10 29.55
C LYS A 15 -9.89 -5.16 29.07
N ALA A 16 -8.72 -5.26 29.70
CA ALA A 16 -7.56 -4.48 29.27
C ALA A 16 -7.14 -4.86 27.85
N THR A 17 -7.10 -6.15 27.55
CA THR A 17 -6.79 -6.65 26.19
C THR A 17 -7.82 -6.17 25.17
N GLN A 18 -9.08 -6.16 25.54
CA GLN A 18 -10.16 -5.67 24.68
C GLN A 18 -9.96 -4.19 24.31
N LYS A 19 -9.57 -3.38 25.30
CA LYS A 19 -9.28 -1.96 25.04
C LYS A 19 -8.10 -1.78 24.09
N ILE A 20 -7.05 -2.58 24.29
CA ILE A 20 -5.88 -2.55 23.40
C ILE A 20 -6.26 -2.95 21.99
N THR A 21 -7.03 -4.02 21.83
CA THR A 21 -7.50 -4.49 20.54
C THR A 21 -8.33 -3.43 19.82
N LYS A 22 -9.22 -2.77 20.56
CA LYS A 22 -10.05 -1.70 20.02
C LYS A 22 -9.20 -0.52 19.56
N ALA A 23 -8.19 -0.14 20.34
CA ALA A 23 -7.26 0.92 20.00
C ALA A 23 -6.47 0.57 18.73
N MET A 24 -6.00 -0.68 18.61
CA MET A 24 -5.31 -1.17 17.43
C MET A 24 -6.21 -1.12 16.19
N GLN A 25 -7.48 -1.47 16.36
CA GLN A 25 -8.46 -1.40 15.29
C GLN A 25 -8.64 0.03 14.78
N MET A 26 -8.71 0.99 15.70
CA MET A 26 -8.82 2.41 15.36
C MET A 26 -7.59 2.91 14.60
N VAL A 27 -6.39 2.52 15.05
CA VAL A 27 -5.14 2.88 14.37
C VAL A 27 -5.08 2.28 12.98
N ALA A 28 -5.45 1.01 12.85
CA ALA A 28 -5.48 0.33 11.55
C ALA A 28 -6.47 0.98 10.60
N ALA A 29 -7.66 1.35 11.09
CA ALA A 29 -8.66 2.04 10.29
C ALA A 29 -8.16 3.42 9.82
N ALA A 30 -7.46 4.14 10.69
CA ALA A 30 -6.89 5.45 10.34
C ALA A 30 -5.79 5.30 9.27
N LYS A 31 -4.94 4.29 9.40
CA LYS A 31 -3.90 4.00 8.40
C LYS A 31 -4.51 3.62 7.06
N LEU A 32 -5.54 2.79 7.09
CA LEU A 32 -6.25 2.39 5.87
C LEU A 32 -6.87 3.60 5.18
N ARG A 33 -7.53 4.47 5.94
CA ARG A 33 -8.14 5.68 5.39
C ARG A 33 -7.09 6.59 4.75
N ARG A 34 -5.96 6.77 5.39
CA ARG A 34 -4.85 7.56 4.86
C ARG A 34 -4.31 6.96 3.56
N ALA A 35 -4.13 5.65 3.52
CA ALA A 35 -3.66 4.95 2.33
C ALA A 35 -4.66 5.06 1.19
N GLN A 36 -5.95 4.91 1.48
CA GLN A 36 -7.01 5.05 0.48
C GLN A 36 -7.07 6.47 -0.08
N SER A 37 -6.95 7.49 0.80
CA SER A 37 -6.93 8.88 0.36
C SER A 37 -5.73 9.17 -0.54
N ALA A 38 -4.56 8.64 -0.20
CA ALA A 38 -3.37 8.80 -1.00
C ALA A 38 -3.52 8.13 -2.36
N ALA A 39 -4.10 6.93 -2.39
CA ALA A 39 -4.35 6.19 -3.63
C ALA A 39 -5.34 6.92 -4.53
N GLU A 40 -6.41 7.44 -3.96
CA GLU A 40 -7.42 8.20 -4.72
C GLU A 40 -6.84 9.49 -5.27
N ALA A 41 -5.97 10.16 -4.51
CA ALA A 41 -5.29 11.37 -4.97
C ALA A 41 -4.29 11.09 -6.09
N ALA A 42 -3.65 9.93 -6.06
CA ALA A 42 -2.66 9.54 -7.07
C ALA A 42 -3.29 8.98 -8.36
N ARG A 43 -4.52 8.49 -8.29
CA ARG A 43 -5.19 7.87 -9.43
C ARG A 43 -5.32 8.78 -10.65
N PRO A 44 -5.76 10.04 -10.53
CA PRO A 44 -5.83 10.93 -11.70
C PRO A 44 -4.47 11.13 -12.37
N TYR A 45 -3.40 11.20 -11.57
CA TYR A 45 -2.05 11.31 -12.11
C TYR A 45 -1.68 10.07 -12.93
N ALA A 46 -1.97 8.89 -12.41
CA ALA A 46 -1.69 7.63 -13.07
C ALA A 46 -2.46 7.51 -14.40
N GLU A 47 -3.74 7.89 -14.38
CA GLU A 47 -4.58 7.86 -15.58
C GLU A 47 -4.05 8.80 -16.66
N ARG A 48 -3.67 10.01 -16.29
CA ARG A 48 -3.12 10.98 -17.22
C ARG A 48 -1.76 10.55 -17.75
N MET A 49 -0.92 9.97 -16.87
CA MET A 49 0.39 9.48 -17.29
C MET A 49 0.24 8.33 -18.29
N GLU A 50 -0.73 7.44 -18.07
CA GLU A 50 -1.02 6.36 -19.00
C GLU A 50 -1.43 6.90 -20.35
N SER A 51 -2.28 7.91 -20.38
CA SER A 51 -2.71 8.57 -21.60
C SER A 51 -1.53 9.23 -22.34
N VAL A 52 -0.67 9.92 -21.60
CA VAL A 52 0.52 10.57 -22.16
C VAL A 52 1.48 9.54 -22.75
N LEU A 53 1.71 8.43 -22.04
CA LEU A 53 2.60 7.37 -22.52
C LEU A 53 2.03 6.69 -23.78
N ALA A 54 0.72 6.50 -23.84
CA ALA A 54 0.06 5.93 -25.01
C ALA A 54 0.25 6.85 -26.24
N ASN A 55 0.09 8.16 -26.04
CA ASN A 55 0.27 9.14 -27.11
C ASN A 55 1.74 9.20 -27.55
N LEU A 56 2.68 9.14 -26.60
CA LEU A 56 4.11 9.13 -26.92
C LEU A 56 4.50 7.87 -27.69
N ALA A 57 4.00 6.71 -27.23
CA ALA A 57 4.28 5.44 -27.88
C ALA A 57 3.74 5.42 -29.33
N GLY A 58 2.56 5.99 -29.53
CA GLY A 58 1.96 6.10 -30.88
C GLY A 58 2.71 7.04 -31.82
N GLY A 59 3.36 8.08 -31.26
CA GLY A 59 4.08 9.07 -32.06
C GLY A 59 5.52 8.71 -32.36
N ILE A 60 6.13 7.82 -31.58
CA ILE A 60 7.55 7.49 -31.74
C ILE A 60 7.82 6.45 -32.83
N GLY A 61 6.89 5.49 -33.00
CA GLY A 61 7.10 4.40 -33.95
C GLY A 61 8.10 3.36 -33.45
N GLU A 62 8.31 2.31 -34.22
CA GLU A 62 9.25 1.24 -33.90
C GLU A 62 10.70 1.72 -34.03
N GLY A 63 11.48 1.49 -32.98
CA GLY A 63 12.92 1.77 -33.01
C GLY A 63 13.34 3.20 -32.74
N GLY A 64 12.38 4.12 -32.55
CA GLY A 64 12.68 5.51 -32.23
C GLY A 64 12.34 5.84 -30.77
N GLY A 65 13.02 6.83 -30.22
CA GLY A 65 12.70 7.36 -28.90
C GLY A 65 13.75 7.07 -27.84
N PRO A 66 13.56 7.66 -26.63
CA PRO A 66 14.51 7.47 -25.55
C PRO A 66 14.52 6.04 -25.02
N ALA A 67 15.66 5.64 -24.46
CA ALA A 67 15.88 4.28 -23.96
C ALA A 67 14.89 3.87 -22.87
N LEU A 68 14.38 4.82 -22.11
CA LEU A 68 13.39 4.56 -21.06
C LEU A 68 12.05 4.07 -21.61
N LEU A 69 11.70 4.48 -22.84
CA LEU A 69 10.45 4.08 -23.48
C LEU A 69 10.62 2.83 -24.35
N SER A 70 11.71 2.77 -25.10
CA SER A 70 11.93 1.68 -26.07
C SER A 70 12.75 0.52 -25.50
N GLY A 71 13.37 0.73 -24.35
CA GLY A 71 14.26 -0.25 -23.75
C GLY A 71 15.70 -0.10 -24.26
N SER A 72 16.63 -0.63 -23.50
CA SER A 72 18.06 -0.55 -23.81
C SER A 72 18.52 -1.65 -24.79
N GLY A 73 17.68 -2.64 -25.07
CA GLY A 73 18.07 -3.78 -25.87
C GLY A 73 18.89 -4.82 -25.11
N LYS A 74 19.19 -4.55 -23.86
CA LYS A 74 19.91 -5.47 -22.99
C LYS A 74 18.94 -6.44 -22.33
N ASP A 75 19.27 -7.69 -22.33
CA ASP A 75 18.43 -8.75 -21.78
C ASP A 75 18.80 -9.01 -20.31
N GLU A 76 18.79 -7.94 -19.52
CA GLU A 76 19.11 -8.00 -18.10
C GLU A 76 17.84 -7.95 -17.26
N THR A 77 17.80 -8.77 -16.23
CA THR A 77 16.68 -8.76 -15.30
C THR A 77 16.98 -7.83 -14.12
N HIS A 78 16.15 -6.83 -13.96
CA HIS A 78 16.26 -5.88 -12.85
C HIS A 78 15.14 -6.14 -11.86
N LEU A 79 15.51 -6.32 -10.60
CA LEU A 79 14.54 -6.56 -9.53
C LEU A 79 14.42 -5.31 -8.66
N LEU A 80 13.21 -4.73 -8.66
CA LEU A 80 12.91 -3.61 -7.78
C LEU A 80 12.10 -4.11 -6.59
N VAL A 81 12.68 -4.02 -5.39
CA VAL A 81 11.99 -4.39 -4.16
C VAL A 81 11.55 -3.13 -3.45
N VAL A 82 10.25 -2.99 -3.26
CA VAL A 82 9.67 -1.86 -2.54
C VAL A 82 9.21 -2.34 -1.18
N CYS A 83 9.82 -1.80 -0.13
CA CYS A 83 9.44 -2.10 1.25
C CYS A 83 8.60 -0.96 1.82
N THR A 84 7.49 -1.33 2.47
CA THR A 84 6.58 -0.39 3.13
C THR A 84 6.48 -0.64 4.62
#